data_b6b47b102640648b3ea1e961c8d56738
#
_entry.id   b6b47b102640648b3ea1e961c8d56738
#
_cell.length_a   1.000
_cell.length_b   1.000
_cell.length_c   1.000
_cell.angle_alpha   90.00
_cell.angle_beta   90.00
_cell.angle_gamma   90.00
#
_symmetry.space_group_name_H-M   'P 1'
#
loop_
_entity.id
_entity.type
_entity.pdbx_description
1 polymer ?
#
loop_
_entity_poly.entity_id
_entity_poly.type
_entity_poly.pdbx_seq_one_letter_code
_entity_poly.pdbx_strand_id
1 'polypeptide(L)'
;MNAPLSATTRSPEQTRAVGRALGEVLQAGDLIMLRGGLGAGKTTFTQGIGEGMGVRGRVASPTFIVARVHHSLSGGPDLIHADAYRIRDLEDLETLDLDSSLADSVIVVEWGEGKTEAMSEERLEVAVVRGTGGTAGRAEGAIDLETMDDGERRVELRPLGRGARSGSRARPGDHRRGRGAGLR
;
A
#
# COMPACT_ATOMS: atom_id res chain seq x y z
N MET A 1 16.62 -14.46 0.40
CA MET A 1 16.19 -13.07 0.11
C MET A 1 15.51 -13.11 -1.24
N ASN A 2 14.20 -12.81 -1.29
CA ASN A 2 13.50 -12.72 -2.58
C ASN A 2 13.94 -11.44 -3.30
N ALA A 3 14.19 -11.54 -4.61
CA ALA A 3 14.51 -10.37 -5.42
C ALA A 3 13.33 -9.37 -5.38
N PRO A 4 13.60 -8.06 -5.36
CA PRO A 4 12.54 -7.06 -5.40
C PRO A 4 11.75 -7.19 -6.71
N LEU A 5 10.43 -7.12 -6.62
CA LEU A 5 9.57 -6.99 -7.79
C LEU A 5 9.56 -5.53 -8.22
N SER A 6 9.60 -5.28 -9.53
CA SER A 6 9.53 -3.91 -10.04
C SER A 6 8.59 -3.81 -11.23
N ALA A 7 7.88 -2.68 -11.30
CA ALA A 7 7.03 -2.31 -12.43
C ALA A 7 7.33 -0.88 -12.85
N THR A 8 7.35 -0.63 -14.15
CA THR A 8 7.44 0.72 -14.71
C THR A 8 6.04 1.18 -15.11
N THR A 9 5.64 2.36 -14.70
CA THR A 9 4.36 2.98 -15.01
C THR A 9 4.57 4.35 -15.66
N ARG A 10 3.71 4.72 -16.60
CA ARG A 10 3.79 5.96 -17.36
C ARG A 10 2.56 6.84 -17.22
N SER A 11 1.60 6.39 -16.41
CA SER A 11 0.41 7.19 -16.09
C SER A 11 -0.08 6.89 -14.67
N PRO A 12 -0.88 7.78 -14.08
CA PRO A 12 -1.52 7.54 -12.78
C PRO A 12 -2.38 6.26 -12.78
N GLU A 13 -3.06 5.98 -13.89
CA GLU A 13 -3.91 4.79 -14.04
C GLU A 13 -3.09 3.51 -13.96
N GLN A 14 -1.90 3.49 -14.60
CA GLN A 14 -0.99 2.35 -14.52
C GLN A 14 -0.44 2.18 -13.10
N THR A 15 -0.08 3.28 -12.43
CA THR A 15 0.37 3.24 -11.03
C THR A 15 -0.73 2.70 -10.12
N ARG A 16 -1.97 3.13 -10.34
CA ARG A 16 -3.16 2.64 -9.63
C ARG A 16 -3.42 1.16 -9.91
N ALA A 17 -3.25 0.72 -11.15
CA ALA A 17 -3.42 -0.69 -11.52
C ALA A 17 -2.41 -1.61 -10.81
N VAL A 18 -1.15 -1.17 -10.64
CA VAL A 18 -0.15 -1.92 -9.84
C VAL A 18 -0.57 -1.98 -8.37
N GLY A 19 -1.04 -0.87 -7.79
CA GLY A 19 -1.57 -0.83 -6.43
C GLY A 19 -2.78 -1.76 -6.26
N ARG A 20 -3.69 -1.79 -7.24
CA ARG A 20 -4.86 -2.65 -7.22
C ARG A 20 -4.49 -4.14 -7.22
N ALA A 21 -3.57 -4.55 -8.08
CA ALA A 21 -3.10 -5.93 -8.11
C ALA A 21 -2.47 -6.35 -6.76
N LEU A 22 -1.77 -5.44 -6.08
CA LEU A 22 -1.30 -5.69 -4.71
C LEU A 22 -2.47 -5.81 -3.74
N GLY A 23 -3.43 -4.88 -3.78
CA GLY A 23 -4.59 -4.85 -2.89
C GLY A 23 -5.44 -6.12 -2.93
N GLU A 24 -5.50 -6.79 -4.08
CA GLU A 24 -6.26 -8.05 -4.27
C GLU A 24 -5.66 -9.24 -3.48
N VAL A 25 -4.38 -9.15 -3.05
CA VAL A 25 -3.67 -10.24 -2.35
C VAL A 25 -3.33 -9.90 -0.89
N LEU A 26 -3.50 -8.65 -0.46
CA LEU A 26 -3.23 -8.22 0.90
C LEU A 26 -4.20 -8.86 1.90
N GLN A 27 -3.71 -9.09 3.11
CA GLN A 27 -4.44 -9.71 4.20
C GLN A 27 -4.29 -8.90 5.48
N ALA A 28 -5.18 -9.11 6.45
CA ALA A 28 -5.02 -8.57 7.79
C ALA A 28 -3.63 -8.93 8.35
N GLY A 29 -2.98 -7.97 8.98
CA GLY A 29 -1.61 -8.07 9.47
C GLY A 29 -0.54 -7.59 8.48
N ASP A 30 -0.91 -7.21 7.25
CA ASP A 30 0.07 -6.69 6.30
C ASP A 30 0.35 -5.21 6.57
N LEU A 31 1.64 -4.89 6.77
CA LEU A 31 2.15 -3.52 6.89
C LEU A 31 2.91 -3.13 5.63
N ILE A 32 2.48 -2.05 4.99
CA ILE A 32 3.10 -1.49 3.79
C ILE A 32 3.70 -0.14 4.11
N MET A 33 5.00 0.01 3.91
CA MET A 33 5.70 1.28 4.02
C MET A 33 5.97 1.86 2.64
N LEU A 34 5.37 3.03 2.35
CA LEU A 34 5.52 3.74 1.08
C LEU A 34 6.61 4.79 1.14
N ARG A 35 7.59 4.65 0.25
CA ARG A 35 8.68 5.60 0.04
C ARG A 35 8.51 6.33 -1.28
N GLY A 36 9.06 7.54 -1.35
CA GLY A 36 9.11 8.35 -2.57
C GLY A 36 8.92 9.83 -2.31
N GLY A 37 9.45 10.65 -3.19
CA GLY A 37 9.36 12.11 -3.08
C GLY A 37 7.93 12.64 -3.13
N LEU A 38 7.79 13.95 -2.90
CA LEU A 38 6.52 14.63 -3.08
C LEU A 38 6.07 14.51 -4.55
N GLY A 39 4.79 14.21 -4.77
CA GLY A 39 4.25 14.02 -6.12
C GLY A 39 4.71 12.75 -6.85
N ALA A 40 5.42 11.83 -6.19
CA ALA A 40 5.87 10.58 -6.83
C ALA A 40 4.72 9.63 -7.20
N GLY A 41 3.55 9.76 -6.57
CA GLY A 41 2.38 8.91 -6.84
C GLY A 41 2.06 7.91 -5.72
N LYS A 42 2.58 8.11 -4.50
CA LYS A 42 2.29 7.25 -3.34
C LYS A 42 0.79 7.14 -3.08
N THR A 43 0.11 8.26 -2.99
CA THR A 43 -1.35 8.29 -2.78
C THR A 43 -2.10 7.64 -3.94
N THR A 44 -1.64 7.83 -5.20
CA THR A 44 -2.22 7.15 -6.38
C THR A 44 -2.07 5.63 -6.26
N PHE A 45 -0.92 5.17 -5.81
CA PHE A 45 -0.68 3.75 -5.56
C PHE A 45 -1.59 3.21 -4.44
N THR A 46 -1.73 3.96 -3.33
CA THR A 46 -2.63 3.59 -2.22
C THR A 46 -4.10 3.60 -2.63
N GLN A 47 -4.51 4.49 -3.54
CA GLN A 47 -5.85 4.44 -4.16
C GLN A 47 -6.09 3.10 -4.85
N GLY A 48 -5.10 2.62 -5.60
CA GLY A 48 -5.16 1.29 -6.20
C GLY A 48 -5.28 0.18 -5.17
N ILE A 49 -4.49 0.22 -4.10
CA ILE A 49 -4.61 -0.75 -3.00
C ILE A 49 -6.05 -0.77 -2.47
N GLY A 50 -6.63 0.39 -2.15
CA GLY A 50 -8.00 0.49 -1.67
C GLY A 50 -9.04 -0.07 -2.65
N GLU A 51 -8.84 0.15 -3.96
CA GLU A 51 -9.69 -0.43 -5.02
C GLU A 51 -9.58 -1.97 -5.02
N GLY A 52 -8.35 -2.52 -4.93
CA GLY A 52 -8.10 -3.97 -4.92
C GLY A 52 -8.67 -4.66 -3.68
N MET A 53 -8.61 -4.01 -2.53
CA MET A 53 -9.19 -4.49 -1.27
C MET A 53 -10.72 -4.34 -1.23
N GLY A 54 -11.32 -3.53 -2.12
CA GLY A 54 -12.75 -3.26 -2.12
C GLY A 54 -13.21 -2.47 -0.90
N VAL A 55 -12.45 -1.43 -0.51
CA VAL A 55 -12.82 -0.58 0.64
C VAL A 55 -13.79 0.54 0.24
N ARG A 56 -14.48 1.09 1.25
CA ARG A 56 -15.46 2.17 1.06
C ARG A 56 -14.79 3.50 0.76
N GLY A 57 -15.32 4.18 -0.25
CA GLY A 57 -14.98 5.57 -0.55
C GLY A 57 -13.65 5.71 -1.29
N ARG A 58 -13.29 6.98 -1.56
CA ARG A 58 -12.04 7.31 -2.24
C ARG A 58 -10.92 7.46 -1.23
N VAL A 59 -9.84 6.74 -1.45
CA VAL A 59 -8.59 6.95 -0.71
C VAL A 59 -8.00 8.29 -1.11
N ALA A 60 -7.74 9.16 -0.14
CA ALA A 60 -7.10 10.47 -0.33
C ALA A 60 -5.94 10.59 0.66
N SER A 61 -4.93 11.41 0.33
CA SER A 61 -3.78 11.61 1.22
C SER A 61 -4.25 12.09 2.60
N PRO A 62 -3.83 11.43 3.68
CA PRO A 62 -4.20 11.80 5.05
C PRO A 62 -3.28 12.88 5.65
N THR A 63 -2.53 13.63 4.84
CA THR A 63 -1.49 14.60 5.27
C THR A 63 -1.93 15.54 6.41
N PHE A 64 -3.22 15.88 6.47
CA PHE A 64 -3.75 16.76 7.53
C PHE A 64 -4.40 16.00 8.69
N ILE A 65 -4.76 14.73 8.50
CA ILE A 65 -5.55 13.92 9.45
C ILE A 65 -4.67 12.87 10.13
N VAL A 66 -3.46 12.65 9.62
CA VAL A 66 -2.43 11.70 10.04
C VAL A 66 -2.79 10.24 9.75
N ALA A 67 -4.01 9.77 10.06
CA ALA A 67 -4.48 8.43 9.69
C ALA A 67 -5.97 8.43 9.34
N ARG A 68 -6.36 7.57 8.40
CA ARG A 68 -7.76 7.37 7.99
C ARG A 68 -8.06 5.90 7.81
N VAL A 69 -9.16 5.46 8.40
CA VAL A 69 -9.69 4.10 8.22
C VAL A 69 -10.67 4.09 7.05
N HIS A 70 -10.48 3.12 6.14
CA HIS A 70 -11.39 2.81 5.04
C HIS A 70 -11.94 1.41 5.26
N HIS A 71 -13.24 1.32 5.59
CA HIS A 71 -13.89 0.06 5.92
C HIS A 71 -14.10 -0.81 4.68
N SER A 72 -13.85 -2.11 4.83
CA SER A 72 -14.10 -3.09 3.79
C SER A 72 -15.60 -3.18 3.44
N LEU A 73 -15.90 -3.32 2.16
CA LEU A 73 -17.27 -3.55 1.65
C LEU A 73 -17.56 -5.05 1.41
N SER A 74 -16.52 -5.88 1.43
CA SER A 74 -16.58 -7.31 1.09
C SER A 74 -16.39 -8.24 2.29
N GLY A 75 -16.26 -7.69 3.50
CA GLY A 75 -15.98 -8.48 4.72
C GLY A 75 -14.51 -8.91 4.85
N GLY A 76 -13.63 -8.36 4.02
CA GLY A 76 -12.17 -8.46 4.17
C GLY A 76 -11.64 -7.48 5.22
N PRO A 77 -10.30 -7.33 5.35
CA PRO A 77 -9.70 -6.39 6.30
C PRO A 77 -10.00 -4.93 5.90
N ASP A 78 -10.06 -4.07 6.89
CA ASP A 78 -10.07 -2.63 6.68
C ASP A 78 -8.70 -2.14 6.19
N LEU A 79 -8.67 -1.01 5.48
CA LEU A 79 -7.44 -0.32 5.11
C LEU A 79 -7.24 0.89 6.01
N ILE A 80 -6.13 0.93 6.74
CA ILE A 80 -5.69 2.11 7.47
C ILE A 80 -4.60 2.79 6.65
N HIS A 81 -4.87 4.01 6.22
CA HIS A 81 -3.91 4.83 5.48
C HIS A 81 -3.39 5.94 6.37
N ALA A 82 -2.10 5.93 6.69
CA ALA A 82 -1.42 6.89 7.55
C ALA A 82 -0.35 7.68 6.77
N ASP A 83 -0.11 8.92 7.18
CA ASP A 83 0.96 9.79 6.70
C ASP A 83 1.83 10.21 7.89
N ALA A 84 3.03 9.65 7.96
CA ALA A 84 3.99 9.92 9.03
C ALA A 84 4.89 11.15 8.77
N TYR A 85 4.62 11.96 7.75
CA TYR A 85 5.42 13.15 7.44
C TYR A 85 5.51 14.13 8.61
N ARG A 86 4.41 14.27 9.39
CA ARG A 86 4.33 15.15 10.55
C ARG A 86 4.63 14.49 11.88
N ILE A 87 4.77 13.19 11.91
CA ILE A 87 5.16 12.44 13.09
C ILE A 87 6.64 12.69 13.35
N ARG A 88 7.00 13.14 14.55
CA ARG A 88 8.36 13.55 14.91
C ARG A 88 9.15 12.40 15.52
N ASP A 89 8.49 11.57 16.30
CA ASP A 89 9.09 10.49 17.07
C ASP A 89 8.15 9.27 17.20
N LEU A 90 8.63 8.25 17.88
CA LEU A 90 7.87 7.03 18.11
C LEU A 90 6.65 7.23 19.01
N GLU A 91 6.74 8.18 19.97
CA GLU A 91 5.63 8.49 20.90
C GLU A 91 4.44 9.06 20.11
N ASP A 92 4.70 9.95 19.16
CA ASP A 92 3.67 10.46 18.26
C ASP A 92 3.03 9.34 17.43
N LEU A 93 3.81 8.35 17.00
CA LEU A 93 3.32 7.20 16.24
C LEU A 93 2.46 6.27 17.11
N GLU A 94 2.86 6.03 18.36
CA GLU A 94 2.12 5.22 19.32
C GLU A 94 0.73 5.82 19.62
N THR A 95 0.59 7.14 19.59
CA THR A 95 -0.72 7.80 19.79
C THR A 95 -1.75 7.45 18.72
N LEU A 96 -1.32 6.95 17.57
CA LEU A 96 -2.22 6.52 16.50
C LEU A 96 -2.78 5.10 16.71
N ASP A 97 -2.24 4.37 17.71
CA ASP A 97 -2.64 3.01 18.08
C ASP A 97 -2.73 2.05 16.86
N LEU A 98 -1.80 2.23 15.93
CA LEU A 98 -1.76 1.43 14.69
C LEU A 98 -1.43 -0.03 14.97
N ASP A 99 -0.62 -0.28 16.00
CA ASP A 99 -0.17 -1.64 16.37
C ASP A 99 -1.35 -2.51 16.78
N SER A 100 -2.31 -1.97 17.55
CA SER A 100 -3.50 -2.71 17.97
C SER A 100 -4.40 -3.07 16.80
N SER A 101 -4.40 -2.23 15.75
CA SER A 101 -5.21 -2.40 14.55
C SER A 101 -4.58 -3.31 13.51
N LEU A 102 -3.26 -3.58 13.62
CA LEU A 102 -2.53 -4.34 12.59
C LEU A 102 -3.05 -5.76 12.42
N ALA A 103 -3.46 -6.42 13.51
CA ALA A 103 -3.92 -7.80 13.46
C ALA A 103 -5.16 -8.01 12.57
N ASP A 104 -6.03 -7.00 12.48
CA ASP A 104 -7.34 -7.08 11.81
C ASP A 104 -7.43 -6.22 10.54
N SER A 105 -6.39 -5.43 10.25
CA SER A 105 -6.36 -4.46 9.16
C SER A 105 -5.12 -4.61 8.29
N VAL A 106 -5.16 -3.99 7.12
CA VAL A 106 -3.97 -3.67 6.32
C VAL A 106 -3.59 -2.23 6.61
N ILE A 107 -2.33 -1.99 6.94
CA ILE A 107 -1.83 -0.65 7.23
C ILE A 107 -0.88 -0.19 6.12
N VAL A 108 -1.15 0.98 5.56
CA VAL A 108 -0.28 1.67 4.60
C VAL A 108 0.21 2.95 5.23
N VAL A 109 1.53 3.12 5.35
CA VAL A 109 2.15 4.31 5.92
C VAL A 109 3.00 5.02 4.87
N GLU A 110 2.66 6.26 4.55
CA GLU A 110 3.51 7.16 3.77
C GLU A 110 4.51 7.87 4.70
N TRP A 111 5.75 8.09 4.24
CA TRP A 111 6.80 8.77 5.00
C TRP A 111 7.17 8.12 6.33
N GLY A 112 7.01 6.79 6.41
CA GLY A 112 7.24 6.02 7.63
C GLY A 112 8.71 5.64 7.91
N GLU A 113 9.65 6.03 7.07
CA GLU A 113 11.08 5.69 7.19
C GLU A 113 11.65 6.14 8.54
N GLY A 114 12.35 5.24 9.21
CA GLY A 114 12.93 5.48 10.53
C GLY A 114 11.92 5.45 11.68
N LYS A 115 10.63 5.18 11.41
CA LYS A 115 9.54 5.22 12.40
C LYS A 115 8.74 3.92 12.43
N THR A 116 8.30 3.45 11.27
CA THR A 116 7.42 2.27 11.16
C THR A 116 8.15 0.95 11.24
N GLU A 117 9.48 0.94 11.17
CA GLU A 117 10.31 -0.25 11.36
C GLU A 117 10.13 -0.88 12.73
N ALA A 118 9.81 -0.07 13.75
CA ALA A 118 9.53 -0.54 15.10
C ALA A 118 8.17 -1.26 15.21
N MET A 119 7.22 -0.97 14.32
CA MET A 119 5.88 -1.57 14.35
C MET A 119 5.90 -3.04 13.94
N SER A 120 6.70 -3.41 12.95
CA SER A 120 6.82 -4.81 12.51
C SER A 120 8.12 -5.05 11.76
N GLU A 121 8.78 -6.16 12.10
CA GLU A 121 9.90 -6.69 11.32
C GLU A 121 9.43 -7.24 9.98
N GLU A 122 8.19 -7.77 9.92
CA GLU A 122 7.56 -8.27 8.70
C GLU A 122 6.75 -7.17 8.05
N ARG A 123 7.27 -6.63 6.95
CA ARG A 123 6.61 -5.56 6.20
C ARG A 123 6.95 -5.59 4.71
N LEU A 124 6.13 -4.95 3.91
CA LEU A 124 6.39 -4.69 2.50
C LEU A 124 6.84 -3.23 2.32
N GLU A 125 8.09 -3.03 1.92
CA GLU A 125 8.56 -1.71 1.49
C GLU A 125 8.25 -1.51 0.02
N VAL A 126 7.60 -0.40 -0.29
CA VAL A 126 7.25 -0.01 -1.66
C VAL A 126 7.86 1.36 -1.95
N ALA A 127 8.77 1.41 -2.92
CA ALA A 127 9.34 2.65 -3.41
C ALA A 127 8.63 3.08 -4.70
N VAL A 128 8.09 4.29 -4.72
CA VAL A 128 7.55 4.93 -5.92
C VAL A 128 8.50 6.05 -6.32
N VAL A 129 9.29 5.81 -7.37
CA VAL A 129 10.34 6.71 -7.81
C VAL A 129 9.98 7.28 -9.18
N ARG A 130 10.01 8.61 -9.31
CA ARG A 130 9.92 9.26 -10.62
C ARG A 130 11.19 8.98 -11.40
N GLY A 131 11.05 8.53 -12.63
CA GLY A 131 12.18 8.45 -13.54
C GLY A 131 12.81 9.84 -13.72
N THR A 132 14.13 9.93 -13.61
CA THR A 132 14.89 11.14 -13.93
C THR A 132 15.01 11.33 -15.45
N GLY A 133 13.94 11.03 -16.19
CA GLY A 133 13.86 11.19 -17.64
C GLY A 133 13.85 12.66 -18.03
N GLY A 134 15.00 13.21 -18.39
CA GLY A 134 15.11 14.30 -19.36
C GLY A 134 14.65 15.69 -18.95
N THR A 135 15.17 16.26 -17.88
CA THR A 135 15.26 17.72 -17.76
C THR A 135 16.71 18.21 -17.77
N ALA A 136 17.48 17.74 -18.75
CA ALA A 136 18.61 18.53 -19.21
C ALA A 136 18.05 19.61 -20.16
N GLY A 137 17.80 20.81 -19.65
CA GLY A 137 17.52 21.98 -20.47
C GLY A 137 16.08 22.47 -20.49
N ARG A 138 15.50 22.83 -19.36
CA ARG A 138 14.38 23.78 -19.33
C ARG A 138 14.69 24.93 -18.40
N ALA A 139 14.64 26.13 -19.02
CA ALA A 139 14.84 27.42 -18.40
C ALA A 139 13.88 27.64 -17.22
N GLU A 140 14.37 28.37 -16.22
CA GLU A 140 13.61 28.96 -15.13
C GLU A 140 12.36 29.68 -15.66
N GLY A 141 11.16 29.31 -15.18
CA GLY A 141 10.06 30.25 -15.27
C GLY A 141 8.64 29.76 -15.50
N ALA A 142 8.36 28.49 -15.76
CA ALA A 142 6.96 28.05 -15.86
C ALA A 142 6.78 26.65 -15.28
N ILE A 143 6.13 26.56 -14.12
CA ILE A 143 5.63 25.30 -13.60
C ILE A 143 4.34 25.00 -14.37
N ASP A 144 4.42 24.18 -15.41
CA ASP A 144 3.26 23.67 -16.12
C ASP A 144 2.67 22.50 -15.30
N LEU A 145 1.62 22.79 -14.59
CA LEU A 145 0.92 21.83 -13.72
C LEU A 145 0.26 20.69 -14.51
N GLU A 146 -0.04 20.86 -15.78
CA GLU A 146 -0.64 19.84 -16.63
C GLU A 146 0.37 18.78 -17.08
N THR A 147 1.65 19.13 -17.21
CA THR A 147 2.71 18.19 -17.60
C THR A 147 3.40 17.50 -16.41
N MET A 148 3.06 17.85 -15.17
CA MET A 148 3.67 17.26 -13.98
C MET A 148 3.33 15.78 -13.77
N ASP A 149 2.35 15.23 -14.47
CA ASP A 149 1.84 13.86 -14.23
C ASP A 149 2.27 12.80 -15.27
N ASP A 150 2.91 13.18 -16.35
CA ASP A 150 3.27 12.28 -17.48
C ASP A 150 4.66 11.64 -17.36
N GLY A 151 5.29 11.72 -16.20
CA GLY A 151 6.62 11.13 -15.99
C GLY A 151 6.56 9.62 -15.74
N GLU A 152 7.51 8.90 -16.35
CA GLU A 152 7.76 7.50 -16.02
C GLU A 152 8.02 7.35 -14.52
N ARG A 153 7.39 6.34 -13.88
CA ARG A 153 7.58 5.97 -12.48
C ARG A 153 8.03 4.53 -12.40
N ARG A 154 8.92 4.26 -11.49
CA ARG A 154 9.30 2.91 -11.11
C ARG A 154 8.71 2.58 -9.74
N VAL A 155 7.92 1.54 -9.68
CA VAL A 155 7.37 0.98 -8.45
C VAL A 155 8.18 -0.26 -8.10
N GLU A 156 8.84 -0.24 -6.96
CA GLU A 156 9.65 -1.36 -6.45
C GLU A 156 9.02 -1.89 -5.17
N LEU A 157 8.81 -3.21 -5.10
CA LEU A 157 8.24 -3.90 -3.96
C LEU A 157 9.31 -4.80 -3.34
N ARG A 158 9.62 -4.59 -2.07
CA ARG A 158 10.63 -5.34 -1.32
C ARG A 158 10.02 -5.91 -0.03
N PRO A 159 9.74 -7.21 0.02
CA PRO A 159 9.31 -7.83 1.27
C PRO A 159 10.49 -7.94 2.24
N LEU A 160 10.26 -7.62 3.51
CA LEU A 160 11.21 -7.71 4.61
C LEU A 160 10.66 -8.63 5.71
N GLY A 161 11.56 -9.23 6.51
CA GLY A 161 11.21 -10.14 7.59
C GLY A 161 11.35 -11.63 7.24
N ARG A 162 11.15 -12.49 8.26
CA ARG A 162 11.33 -13.96 8.18
C ARG A 162 10.08 -14.67 7.68
N GLY A 163 9.42 -14.22 6.69
CA GLY A 163 8.20 -14.87 6.27
C GLY A 163 7.58 -14.27 5.03
N ALA A 164 8.40 -13.65 4.17
CA ALA A 164 7.96 -13.25 2.84
C ALA A 164 7.18 -14.42 2.24
N ARG A 165 5.85 -14.39 2.41
CA ARG A 165 4.95 -15.47 2.07
C ARG A 165 5.17 -15.84 0.61
N SER A 166 5.79 -17.00 0.38
CA SER A 166 5.83 -17.59 -0.95
C SER A 166 4.37 -17.80 -1.36
N GLY A 167 3.96 -17.12 -2.41
CA GLY A 167 2.60 -17.22 -2.95
C GLY A 167 2.25 -18.67 -3.26
N SER A 168 1.60 -19.33 -2.32
CA SER A 168 0.87 -20.58 -2.49
C SER A 168 0.18 -20.92 -1.18
N ARG A 169 -0.93 -20.24 -0.89
CA ARG A 169 -1.95 -20.85 -0.03
C ARG A 169 -3.22 -20.96 -0.84
N ALA A 170 -3.51 -22.21 -1.20
CA ALA A 170 -4.79 -22.64 -1.74
C ALA A 170 -5.93 -22.12 -0.85
N ARG A 171 -6.99 -21.62 -1.48
CA ARG A 171 -8.24 -21.22 -0.83
C ARG A 171 -8.76 -22.39 0.03
N PRO A 172 -9.08 -22.22 1.32
CA PRO A 172 -9.84 -23.19 2.06
C PRO A 172 -11.31 -22.99 1.67
N GLY A 173 -11.87 -23.93 0.95
CA GLY A 173 -13.29 -23.88 0.63
C GLY A 173 -13.68 -24.88 -0.41
N ASP A 174 -13.86 -26.14 -0.04
CA ASP A 174 -14.92 -26.97 -0.58
C ASP A 174 -15.20 -28.14 0.39
N HIS A 175 -15.89 -27.85 1.46
CA HIS A 175 -16.57 -28.91 2.19
C HIS A 175 -17.89 -29.21 1.49
N ARG A 176 -17.81 -30.06 0.48
CA ARG A 176 -18.96 -30.78 -0.08
C ARG A 176 -19.69 -31.50 1.07
N ARG A 177 -20.92 -31.08 1.25
CA ARG A 177 -21.92 -31.79 2.05
C ARG A 177 -22.06 -33.22 1.54
N GLY A 178 -21.52 -34.19 2.24
CA GLY A 178 -21.86 -35.58 2.10
C GLY A 178 -23.27 -35.81 2.59
N ARG A 179 -24.19 -36.07 1.69
CA ARG A 179 -25.48 -36.66 2.00
C ARG A 179 -25.22 -38.11 2.42
N GLY A 180 -25.49 -38.42 3.67
CA GLY A 180 -25.66 -39.77 4.16
C GLY A 180 -27.13 -40.06 4.32
N ALA A 181 -27.73 -40.78 3.40
CA ALA A 181 -29.02 -41.42 3.56
C ALA A 181 -28.84 -42.77 4.32
N GLY A 182 -29.75 -43.12 5.14
CA GLY A 182 -29.86 -44.41 5.81
C GLY A 182 -30.93 -44.34 6.87
N LEU A 183 -32.15 -44.63 6.56
CA LEU A 183 -32.91 -45.87 6.67
C LEU A 183 -32.89 -46.52 8.07
N ARG A 184 -34.00 -46.48 8.67
CA ARG A 184 -34.78 -47.30 9.61
C ARG A 184 -35.03 -46.64 10.93
#